data_15fcca1289b1018e85ea29fd359e0f6b
#
_entry.id   15fcca1289b1018e85ea29fd359e0f6b
#
_cell.length_a   1.000
_cell.length_b   1.000
_cell.length_c   1.000
_cell.angle_alpha   90.00
_cell.angle_beta   90.00
_cell.angle_gamma   90.00
#
_symmetry.space_group_name_H-M   'P 1'
#
loop_
_entity.id
_entity.type
_entity.pdbx_description
1 polymer ?
#
loop_
_entity_poly.entity_id
_entity_poly.type
_entity_poly.pdbx_seq_one_letter_code
_entity_poly.pdbx_strand_id
1 'polypeptide(L)'
;MEMRKTLQNTEHLTIRQAEVAEIITVPANSADGETAAVEKKDGQMVEINGELQKITGVKTVSGGVYHCKAVVLCTGTYLRARCLTGEMITYTGPNGLMAANHLTDSLKAHGIEMFRFKTGTPARVDKRSLDFSKMQEQKGDERVVPFSFTTNPEDVQIDQVSCWLTYTNPKTHEIIRANLDRSPIYAGIIEGTGPRYCPSIEDKVVKFADKDRHQIFIEPEGINTNEMYVGGMSSSLPEDVQHEMYRTLPGM
;
A
#
# COMPACT_ATOMS: atom_id res chain seq x y z
N MET A 1 -0.90 16.17 5.58
CA MET A 1 -0.79 16.98 6.84
C MET A 1 -2.13 17.10 7.59
N GLU A 2 -3.24 17.32 6.92
CA GLU A 2 -4.54 17.58 7.56
C GLU A 2 -5.05 16.42 8.41
N MET A 3 -5.04 15.19 7.89
CA MET A 3 -5.49 14.01 8.64
C MET A 3 -4.68 13.79 9.94
N ARG A 4 -3.36 13.98 9.90
CA ARG A 4 -2.54 13.89 11.13
C ARG A 4 -2.94 14.93 12.17
N LYS A 5 -3.21 16.16 11.73
CA LYS A 5 -3.66 17.25 12.59
C LYS A 5 -5.04 16.95 13.20
N THR A 6 -5.95 16.42 12.38
CA THR A 6 -7.27 15.97 12.84
C THR A 6 -7.14 14.91 13.92
N LEU A 7 -6.34 13.86 13.68
CA LEU A 7 -6.13 12.79 14.65
C LEU A 7 -5.48 13.30 15.96
N GLN A 8 -4.50 14.23 15.87
CA GLN A 8 -3.85 14.79 17.04
C GLN A 8 -4.78 15.65 17.90
N ASN A 9 -5.83 16.22 17.30
CA ASN A 9 -6.82 17.06 17.99
C ASN A 9 -8.10 16.29 18.37
N THR A 10 -8.18 15.00 18.05
CA THR A 10 -9.34 14.17 18.41
C THR A 10 -9.28 13.84 19.90
N GLU A 11 -10.35 14.15 20.62
CA GLU A 11 -10.49 13.84 22.05
C GLU A 11 -10.41 12.33 22.28
N HIS A 12 -9.79 11.94 23.39
CA HIS A 12 -9.56 10.54 23.79
C HIS A 12 -8.72 9.70 22.82
N LEU A 13 -8.06 10.31 21.80
CA LEU A 13 -7.15 9.64 20.89
C LEU A 13 -5.70 9.99 21.22
N THR A 14 -4.87 8.97 21.45
CA THR A 14 -3.42 9.14 21.63
C THR A 14 -2.66 8.44 20.52
N ILE A 15 -1.79 9.18 19.82
CA ILE A 15 -0.90 8.62 18.78
C ILE A 15 0.45 8.30 19.44
N ARG A 16 0.91 7.06 19.28
CA ARG A 16 2.22 6.59 19.73
C ARG A 16 3.02 6.06 18.55
N GLN A 17 4.29 6.43 18.49
CA GLN A 17 5.23 5.88 17.51
C GLN A 17 5.99 4.73 18.16
N ALA A 18 5.63 3.50 17.82
CA ALA A 18 6.29 2.30 18.30
C ALA A 18 5.99 1.13 17.35
N GLU A 19 6.93 0.18 17.24
CA GLU A 19 6.66 -1.08 16.55
C GLU A 19 6.05 -2.07 17.55
N VAL A 20 4.82 -2.53 17.25
CA VAL A 20 4.16 -3.59 18.03
C VAL A 20 4.70 -4.95 17.59
N ALA A 21 5.18 -5.71 18.56
CA ALA A 21 5.77 -7.03 18.34
C ALA A 21 4.82 -8.18 18.68
N GLU A 22 3.93 -7.97 19.65
CA GLU A 22 3.16 -9.06 20.26
C GLU A 22 1.77 -8.57 20.67
N ILE A 23 0.77 -9.43 20.45
CA ILE A 23 -0.56 -9.30 21.08
C ILE A 23 -0.53 -10.14 22.34
N ILE A 24 -0.96 -9.55 23.46
CA ILE A 24 -1.00 -10.23 24.76
C ILE A 24 -2.42 -10.72 25.00
N THR A 25 -2.54 -12.02 25.30
CA THR A 25 -3.80 -12.66 25.68
C THR A 25 -3.67 -13.45 26.98
N VAL A 26 -4.79 -13.70 27.62
CA VAL A 26 -4.91 -14.61 28.77
C VAL A 26 -6.05 -15.58 28.52
N PRO A 27 -5.99 -16.84 29.04
CA PRO A 27 -7.11 -17.76 28.96
C PRO A 27 -8.38 -17.12 29.59
N ALA A 28 -9.51 -17.27 28.91
CA ALA A 28 -10.78 -16.69 29.39
C ALA A 28 -11.22 -17.19 30.77
N ASN A 29 -10.75 -18.37 31.18
CA ASN A 29 -11.06 -19.02 32.47
C ASN A 29 -9.94 -18.87 33.51
N SER A 30 -8.88 -18.07 33.26
CA SER A 30 -7.86 -17.77 34.27
C SER A 30 -8.42 -16.85 35.37
N ALA A 31 -7.77 -16.80 36.56
CA ALA A 31 -8.18 -15.91 37.64
C ALA A 31 -8.21 -14.43 37.20
N ASP A 32 -7.29 -14.04 36.30
CA ASP A 32 -7.32 -12.75 35.58
C ASP A 32 -8.44 -12.69 34.54
N GLY A 33 -8.98 -13.85 34.13
CA GLY A 33 -10.14 -14.02 33.28
C GLY A 33 -11.46 -14.13 34.04
N GLU A 34 -11.45 -14.49 35.35
CA GLU A 34 -12.66 -14.53 36.19
C GLU A 34 -13.11 -13.13 36.62
N THR A 35 -12.20 -12.24 36.90
CA THR A 35 -12.49 -10.79 36.95
C THR A 35 -13.09 -10.29 35.64
N ALA A 36 -12.76 -10.98 34.55
CA ALA A 36 -13.31 -10.76 33.22
C ALA A 36 -14.64 -11.51 32.95
N ALA A 37 -15.05 -12.49 33.74
CA ALA A 37 -16.37 -13.13 33.57
C ALA A 37 -17.53 -12.22 34.02
N VAL A 38 -17.26 -11.33 34.95
CA VAL A 38 -18.17 -10.23 35.32
C VAL A 38 -18.09 -9.11 34.27
N GLU A 39 -16.95 -8.96 33.61
CA GLU A 39 -16.65 -8.02 32.53
C GLU A 39 -16.80 -8.63 31.10
N LYS A 40 -17.51 -9.74 30.92
CA LYS A 40 -17.74 -10.39 29.59
C LYS A 40 -18.27 -9.45 28.51
N LYS A 41 -18.58 -8.22 28.86
CA LYS A 41 -18.97 -7.15 27.91
C LYS A 41 -17.81 -6.28 27.42
N ASP A 42 -16.60 -6.41 27.98
CA ASP A 42 -15.59 -5.34 27.91
C ASP A 42 -14.24 -5.72 27.27
N GLY A 43 -14.07 -6.91 26.69
CA GLY A 43 -12.83 -7.27 26.02
C GLY A 43 -13.05 -8.18 24.80
N GLN A 44 -12.25 -7.97 23.78
CA GLN A 44 -12.29 -8.82 22.57
C GLN A 44 -11.83 -10.23 22.92
N MET A 45 -12.70 -11.21 22.62
CA MET A 45 -12.42 -12.63 22.76
C MET A 45 -11.97 -13.20 21.42
N VAL A 46 -10.94 -14.02 21.45
CA VAL A 46 -10.42 -14.73 20.28
C VAL A 46 -10.28 -16.21 20.64
N GLU A 47 -10.56 -17.09 19.70
CA GLU A 47 -10.32 -18.52 19.84
C GLU A 47 -8.92 -18.84 19.31
N ILE A 48 -8.11 -19.49 20.14
CA ILE A 48 -6.73 -19.88 19.80
C ILE A 48 -6.60 -21.37 20.12
N ASN A 49 -6.35 -22.19 19.08
CA ASN A 49 -6.20 -23.63 19.22
C ASN A 49 -7.36 -24.31 19.97
N GLY A 50 -8.59 -23.83 19.78
CA GLY A 50 -9.78 -24.35 20.44
C GLY A 50 -10.02 -23.80 21.85
N GLU A 51 -9.17 -22.93 22.35
CA GLU A 51 -9.33 -22.26 23.63
C GLU A 51 -9.73 -20.80 23.47
N LEU A 52 -10.72 -20.37 24.24
CA LEU A 52 -11.14 -18.98 24.26
C LEU A 52 -10.13 -18.13 25.05
N GLN A 53 -9.59 -17.11 24.40
CA GLN A 53 -8.61 -16.19 24.96
C GLN A 53 -9.18 -14.77 25.01
N LYS A 54 -8.79 -13.99 26.02
CA LYS A 54 -9.12 -12.57 26.15
C LYS A 54 -7.88 -11.73 25.82
N ILE A 55 -8.05 -10.73 24.97
CA ILE A 55 -6.99 -9.73 24.68
C ILE A 55 -6.85 -8.82 25.90
N THR A 56 -5.60 -8.62 26.36
CA THR A 56 -5.27 -7.76 27.51
C THR A 56 -4.31 -6.64 27.15
N GLY A 57 -3.66 -6.71 26.00
CA GLY A 57 -2.73 -5.67 25.60
C GLY A 57 -1.92 -5.97 24.36
N VAL A 58 -1.00 -5.07 24.07
CA VAL A 58 0.05 -5.23 23.06
C VAL A 58 1.41 -4.90 23.68
N LYS A 59 2.48 -5.54 23.16
CA LYS A 59 3.84 -5.29 23.57
C LYS A 59 4.65 -4.78 22.38
N THR A 60 5.46 -3.78 22.61
CA THR A 60 6.35 -3.21 21.61
C THR A 60 7.70 -3.92 21.57
N VAL A 61 8.43 -3.77 20.48
CA VAL A 61 9.81 -4.29 20.33
C VAL A 61 10.73 -3.74 21.46
N SER A 62 10.52 -2.51 21.89
CA SER A 62 11.28 -1.90 23.00
C SER A 62 10.88 -2.41 24.40
N GLY A 63 9.90 -3.32 24.49
CA GLY A 63 9.43 -3.92 25.75
C GLY A 63 8.31 -3.15 26.44
N GLY A 64 7.86 -2.03 25.90
CA GLY A 64 6.69 -1.30 26.43
C GLY A 64 5.41 -2.09 26.27
N VAL A 65 4.56 -2.10 27.30
CA VAL A 65 3.26 -2.78 27.29
C VAL A 65 2.15 -1.73 27.35
N TYR A 66 1.19 -1.87 26.45
CA TYR A 66 -0.03 -1.06 26.42
C TYR A 66 -1.23 -1.96 26.67
N HIS A 67 -1.89 -1.77 27.80
CA HIS A 67 -3.11 -2.51 28.12
C HIS A 67 -4.28 -2.00 27.29
N CYS A 68 -5.04 -2.94 26.71
CA CYS A 68 -6.23 -2.63 25.92
C CYS A 68 -7.24 -3.76 25.96
N LYS A 69 -8.49 -3.44 25.65
CA LYS A 69 -9.60 -4.40 25.59
C LYS A 69 -9.79 -5.00 24.21
N ALA A 70 -9.28 -4.34 23.17
CA ALA A 70 -9.37 -4.78 21.79
C ALA A 70 -8.18 -4.24 20.98
N VAL A 71 -7.85 -4.96 19.90
CA VAL A 71 -6.80 -4.58 18.95
C VAL A 71 -7.38 -4.58 17.54
N VAL A 72 -7.15 -3.51 16.80
CA VAL A 72 -7.48 -3.39 15.37
C VAL A 72 -6.19 -3.36 14.57
N LEU A 73 -6.01 -4.34 13.68
CA LEU A 73 -4.82 -4.47 12.84
C LEU A 73 -5.01 -3.66 11.54
N CYS A 74 -4.19 -2.62 11.36
CA CYS A 74 -4.17 -1.79 10.16
C CYS A 74 -2.72 -1.68 9.64
N THR A 75 -2.10 -2.82 9.40
CA THR A 75 -0.65 -2.95 9.17
C THR A 75 -0.20 -2.58 7.76
N GLY A 76 -1.12 -2.25 6.86
CA GLY A 76 -0.79 -1.94 5.47
C GLY A 76 0.04 -3.05 4.82
N THR A 77 1.11 -2.67 4.14
CA THR A 77 2.03 -3.57 3.41
C THR A 77 3.38 -3.73 4.12
N TYR A 78 3.41 -3.62 5.46
CA TYR A 78 4.69 -3.58 6.21
C TYR A 78 5.07 -4.91 6.88
N LEU A 79 4.12 -5.84 7.09
CA LEU A 79 4.42 -7.11 7.78
C LEU A 79 5.40 -7.95 6.97
N ARG A 80 6.62 -8.14 7.51
CA ARG A 80 7.73 -8.84 6.85
C ARG A 80 7.88 -8.44 5.38
N ALA A 81 7.76 -7.13 5.12
CA ALA A 81 7.78 -6.59 3.78
C ALA A 81 9.16 -6.73 3.14
N ARG A 82 9.16 -6.88 1.82
CA ARG A 82 10.34 -6.78 0.97
C ARG A 82 9.96 -6.08 -0.33
N CYS A 83 10.86 -5.26 -0.84
CA CYS A 83 10.71 -4.61 -2.14
C CYS A 83 11.60 -5.29 -3.16
N LEU A 84 11.08 -5.51 -4.37
CA LEU A 84 11.76 -6.18 -5.46
C LEU A 84 11.79 -5.26 -6.68
N THR A 85 12.98 -5.07 -7.26
CA THR A 85 13.18 -4.30 -8.49
C THR A 85 14.24 -5.05 -9.30
N GLY A 86 13.81 -5.76 -10.34
CA GLY A 86 14.65 -6.71 -11.04
C GLY A 86 15.28 -7.73 -10.09
N GLU A 87 16.57 -7.87 -10.19
CA GLU A 87 17.39 -8.79 -9.38
C GLU A 87 17.61 -8.29 -7.94
N MET A 88 17.28 -7.01 -7.64
CA MET A 88 17.51 -6.40 -6.33
C MET A 88 16.34 -6.69 -5.39
N ILE A 89 16.67 -7.23 -4.21
CA ILE A 89 15.73 -7.44 -3.12
C ILE A 89 16.17 -6.62 -1.91
N THR A 90 15.29 -5.73 -1.43
CA THR A 90 15.50 -4.99 -0.19
C THR A 90 14.46 -5.39 0.85
N TYR A 91 14.92 -5.68 2.06
CA TYR A 91 14.06 -6.08 3.18
C TYR A 91 13.57 -4.85 3.95
N THR A 92 12.80 -4.05 3.26
CA THR A 92 12.19 -2.82 3.78
C THR A 92 10.71 -2.80 3.46
N GLY A 93 9.97 -1.94 4.15
CA GLY A 93 8.65 -1.51 3.72
C GLY A 93 8.73 -0.50 2.57
N PRO A 94 7.60 0.01 2.11
CA PRO A 94 7.54 1.04 1.07
C PRO A 94 8.37 2.28 1.41
N ASN A 95 8.91 2.94 0.40
CA ASN A 95 9.72 4.17 0.53
C ASN A 95 10.96 4.03 1.45
N GLY A 96 11.53 2.84 1.55
CA GLY A 96 12.70 2.57 2.40
C GLY A 96 12.42 2.59 3.90
N LEU A 97 11.16 2.67 4.32
CA LEU A 97 10.78 2.57 5.72
C LEU A 97 10.99 1.16 6.25
N MET A 98 11.24 1.01 7.55
CA MET A 98 11.44 -0.30 8.15
C MET A 98 10.23 -1.22 7.95
N ALA A 99 10.50 -2.50 7.64
CA ALA A 99 9.47 -3.53 7.67
C ALA A 99 9.12 -3.89 9.12
N ALA A 100 7.85 -4.22 9.38
CA ALA A 100 7.39 -4.73 10.67
C ALA A 100 7.61 -6.24 10.73
N ASN A 101 8.71 -6.67 11.35
CA ASN A 101 9.16 -8.06 11.28
C ASN A 101 8.68 -8.95 12.41
N HIS A 102 8.24 -8.39 13.55
CA HIS A 102 8.01 -9.13 14.78
C HIS A 102 6.56 -9.59 14.95
N LEU A 103 5.59 -8.74 14.62
CA LEU A 103 4.17 -9.02 14.87
C LEU A 103 3.64 -10.26 14.15
N THR A 104 4.23 -10.64 13.00
CA THR A 104 3.79 -11.80 12.21
C THR A 104 3.83 -13.10 13.01
N ASP A 105 4.83 -13.30 13.86
CA ASP A 105 4.96 -14.52 14.65
C ASP A 105 3.91 -14.57 15.75
N SER A 106 3.63 -13.44 16.38
CA SER A 106 2.54 -13.32 17.35
C SER A 106 1.19 -13.62 16.71
N LEU A 107 0.91 -13.10 15.51
CA LEU A 107 -0.34 -13.39 14.79
C LEU A 107 -0.48 -14.87 14.46
N LYS A 108 0.59 -15.53 14.02
CA LYS A 108 0.60 -16.97 13.78
C LYS A 108 0.37 -17.77 15.06
N ALA A 109 0.99 -17.39 16.16
CA ALA A 109 0.80 -18.02 17.46
C ALA A 109 -0.65 -17.92 17.95
N HIS A 110 -1.37 -16.89 17.51
CA HIS A 110 -2.80 -16.69 17.76
C HIS A 110 -3.71 -17.36 16.71
N GLY A 111 -3.17 -18.29 15.89
CA GLY A 111 -3.95 -19.05 14.92
C GLY A 111 -4.33 -18.32 13.65
N ILE A 112 -3.79 -17.10 13.41
CA ILE A 112 -4.06 -16.35 12.19
C ILE A 112 -3.20 -16.92 11.06
N GLU A 113 -3.86 -17.44 10.03
CA GLU A 113 -3.19 -17.93 8.84
C GLU A 113 -2.64 -16.75 8.02
N MET A 114 -1.36 -16.81 7.66
CA MET A 114 -0.65 -15.71 7.01
C MET A 114 -0.18 -16.08 5.61
N PHE A 115 -0.54 -15.28 4.64
CA PHE A 115 -0.17 -15.43 3.23
C PHE A 115 0.68 -14.28 2.74
N ARG A 116 1.46 -14.51 1.67
CA ARG A 116 2.14 -13.46 0.93
C ARG A 116 1.18 -12.81 -0.07
N PHE A 117 1.11 -11.49 -0.01
CA PHE A 117 0.47 -10.68 -1.04
C PHE A 117 1.50 -9.82 -1.75
N LYS A 118 1.35 -9.64 -3.05
CA LYS A 118 2.14 -8.70 -3.83
C LYS A 118 1.31 -7.48 -4.17
N THR A 119 1.92 -6.31 -4.14
CA THR A 119 1.40 -5.11 -4.77
C THR A 119 2.52 -4.46 -5.58
N GLY A 120 2.17 -3.63 -6.55
CA GLY A 120 3.15 -2.91 -7.37
C GLY A 120 2.91 -1.41 -7.30
N THR A 121 3.96 -0.66 -7.58
CA THR A 121 3.91 0.80 -7.75
C THR A 121 4.76 1.19 -8.94
N PRO A 122 4.41 2.23 -9.70
CA PRO A 122 5.26 2.77 -10.76
C PRO A 122 6.37 3.66 -10.17
N ALA A 123 7.37 3.95 -10.98
CA ALA A 123 8.33 5.01 -10.65
C ALA A 123 7.62 6.37 -10.60
N ARG A 124 8.17 7.29 -9.80
CA ARG A 124 7.79 8.69 -9.82
C ARG A 124 8.73 9.45 -10.75
N VAL A 125 8.21 10.48 -11.37
CA VAL A 125 8.97 11.33 -12.28
C VAL A 125 8.86 12.80 -11.88
N ASP A 126 9.87 13.58 -12.24
CA ASP A 126 9.86 15.01 -11.96
C ASP A 126 9.00 15.75 -13.00
N LYS A 127 8.01 16.52 -12.56
CA LYS A 127 7.12 17.33 -13.40
C LYS A 127 7.89 18.20 -14.40
N ARG A 128 9.06 18.69 -14.01
CA ARG A 128 9.90 19.58 -14.83
C ARG A 128 10.57 18.86 -16.00
N SER A 129 10.64 17.53 -15.98
CA SER A 129 11.18 16.71 -17.07
C SER A 129 10.14 16.33 -18.12
N LEU A 130 8.87 16.70 -17.93
CA LEU A 130 7.76 16.26 -18.76
C LEU A 130 7.39 17.31 -19.82
N ASP A 131 7.10 16.83 -21.03
CA ASP A 131 6.54 17.63 -22.12
C ASP A 131 5.04 17.37 -22.25
N PHE A 132 4.27 18.14 -21.51
CA PHE A 132 2.81 18.03 -21.49
C PHE A 132 2.13 18.33 -22.83
N SER A 133 2.81 19.01 -23.77
CA SER A 133 2.27 19.25 -25.10
C SER A 133 2.04 17.98 -25.91
N LYS A 134 2.68 16.88 -25.52
CA LYS A 134 2.55 15.54 -26.13
C LYS A 134 1.55 14.63 -25.39
N MET A 135 0.85 15.15 -24.39
CA MET A 135 -0.11 14.42 -23.58
C MET A 135 -1.49 15.07 -23.68
N GLN A 136 -2.52 14.30 -23.39
CA GLN A 136 -3.88 14.82 -23.35
C GLN A 136 -4.23 15.25 -21.93
N GLU A 137 -4.55 16.53 -21.75
CA GLU A 137 -4.98 17.06 -20.47
C GLU A 137 -6.33 16.42 -20.04
N GLN A 138 -6.38 15.99 -18.78
CA GLN A 138 -7.59 15.48 -18.11
C GLN A 138 -7.91 16.44 -16.97
N LYS A 139 -8.83 17.36 -17.22
CA LYS A 139 -9.32 18.32 -16.22
C LYS A 139 -10.20 17.61 -15.20
N GLY A 140 -10.31 18.18 -14.01
CA GLY A 140 -11.29 17.76 -13.03
C GLY A 140 -12.72 18.04 -13.50
N ASP A 141 -13.70 17.48 -12.78
CA ASP A 141 -15.11 17.67 -13.07
C ASP A 141 -15.52 19.16 -12.95
N GLU A 142 -16.38 19.62 -13.86
CA GLU A 142 -16.90 21.01 -13.80
C GLU A 142 -17.64 21.27 -12.48
N ARG A 143 -18.34 20.26 -11.97
CA ARG A 143 -18.99 20.27 -10.66
C ARG A 143 -18.26 19.32 -9.72
N VAL A 144 -17.69 19.86 -8.65
CA VAL A 144 -17.06 19.05 -7.62
C VAL A 144 -18.10 18.17 -6.91
N VAL A 145 -17.87 16.86 -6.92
CA VAL A 145 -18.65 15.89 -6.14
C VAL A 145 -17.83 15.48 -4.92
N PRO A 146 -18.21 15.90 -3.70
CA PRO A 146 -17.49 15.56 -2.49
C PRO A 146 -17.55 14.05 -2.22
N PHE A 147 -16.49 13.47 -1.61
CA PHE A 147 -16.50 12.09 -1.17
C PHE A 147 -17.36 11.86 0.11
N SER A 148 -17.65 12.93 0.85
CA SER A 148 -18.50 12.88 2.05
C SER A 148 -19.94 13.23 1.72
N PHE A 149 -20.88 12.40 2.18
CA PHE A 149 -22.32 12.68 2.07
C PHE A 149 -22.79 13.88 2.91
N THR A 150 -22.00 14.33 3.87
CA THR A 150 -22.33 15.48 4.74
C THR A 150 -21.70 16.78 4.27
N THR A 151 -20.84 16.76 3.25
CA THR A 151 -20.23 17.95 2.68
C THR A 151 -21.14 18.51 1.57
N ASN A 152 -21.54 19.77 1.72
CA ASN A 152 -22.28 20.45 0.65
C ASN A 152 -21.32 20.76 -0.53
N PRO A 153 -21.63 20.32 -1.76
CA PRO A 153 -20.76 20.59 -2.92
C PRO A 153 -20.47 22.07 -3.17
N GLU A 154 -21.41 22.95 -2.81
CA GLU A 154 -21.27 24.39 -3.00
C GLU A 154 -20.25 25.03 -2.05
N ASP A 155 -19.94 24.36 -0.94
CA ASP A 155 -18.94 24.81 0.03
C ASP A 155 -17.52 24.37 -0.34
N VAL A 156 -17.38 23.52 -1.37
CA VAL A 156 -16.09 23.01 -1.81
C VAL A 156 -15.48 23.92 -2.87
N GLN A 157 -14.59 24.80 -2.43
CA GLN A 157 -13.81 25.68 -3.32
C GLN A 157 -12.37 25.20 -3.34
N ILE A 158 -12.00 24.47 -4.39
CA ILE A 158 -10.64 23.98 -4.61
C ILE A 158 -10.17 24.33 -6.03
N ASP A 159 -8.91 24.76 -6.14
CA ASP A 159 -8.23 24.84 -7.43
C ASP A 159 -7.91 23.41 -7.87
N GLN A 160 -8.64 22.92 -8.86
CA GLN A 160 -8.42 21.59 -9.39
C GLN A 160 -7.14 21.51 -10.19
N VAL A 161 -6.37 20.44 -10.00
CA VAL A 161 -5.13 20.17 -10.74
C VAL A 161 -5.41 19.10 -11.77
N SER A 162 -5.02 19.36 -13.03
CA SER A 162 -5.21 18.39 -14.12
C SER A 162 -4.27 17.19 -13.98
N CYS A 163 -4.77 16.02 -14.36
CA CYS A 163 -3.96 14.86 -14.72
C CYS A 163 -3.71 14.87 -16.23
N TRP A 164 -2.81 14.01 -16.69
CA TRP A 164 -2.43 13.96 -18.09
C TRP A 164 -2.45 12.52 -18.57
N LEU A 165 -3.00 12.30 -19.77
CA LEU A 165 -3.11 10.99 -20.38
C LEU A 165 -2.05 10.85 -21.49
N THR A 166 -1.29 9.78 -21.43
CA THR A 166 -0.39 9.32 -22.48
C THR A 166 -0.57 7.82 -22.68
N TYR A 167 0.23 7.20 -23.53
CA TYR A 167 0.08 5.79 -23.89
C TYR A 167 1.44 5.10 -24.02
N THR A 168 1.47 3.81 -23.69
CA THR A 168 2.54 2.95 -24.18
C THR A 168 2.45 2.80 -25.70
N ASN A 169 3.47 2.27 -26.31
CA ASN A 169 3.55 2.03 -27.75
C ASN A 169 4.28 0.71 -28.06
N PRO A 170 4.35 0.25 -29.32
CA PRO A 170 5.02 -1.00 -29.67
C PRO A 170 6.48 -1.09 -29.19
N LYS A 171 7.21 0.04 -29.18
CA LYS A 171 8.60 0.07 -28.66
C LYS A 171 8.67 -0.16 -27.16
N THR A 172 7.74 0.44 -26.40
CA THR A 172 7.59 0.17 -24.95
C THR A 172 7.36 -1.33 -24.71
N HIS A 173 6.44 -1.94 -25.49
CA HIS A 173 6.10 -3.36 -25.35
C HIS A 173 7.25 -4.28 -25.77
N GLU A 174 8.03 -3.91 -26.77
CA GLU A 174 9.23 -4.64 -27.19
C GLU A 174 10.25 -4.70 -26.06
N ILE A 175 10.57 -3.55 -25.43
CA ILE A 175 11.51 -3.46 -24.30
C ILE A 175 11.03 -4.34 -23.15
N ILE A 176 9.76 -4.26 -22.80
CA ILE A 176 9.20 -5.07 -21.71
C ILE A 176 9.30 -6.57 -22.03
N ARG A 177 8.90 -7.00 -23.24
CA ARG A 177 8.97 -8.42 -23.65
C ARG A 177 10.38 -8.97 -23.66
N ALA A 178 11.35 -8.15 -24.09
CA ALA A 178 12.76 -8.54 -24.15
C ALA A 178 13.41 -8.73 -22.77
N ASN A 179 12.77 -8.26 -21.69
CA ASN A 179 13.31 -8.28 -20.33
C ASN A 179 12.38 -9.01 -19.34
N LEU A 180 11.43 -9.82 -19.78
CA LEU A 180 10.52 -10.55 -18.89
C LEU A 180 11.24 -11.52 -17.97
N ASP A 181 12.32 -12.13 -18.43
CA ASP A 181 13.18 -13.02 -17.64
C ASP A 181 13.87 -12.32 -16.46
N ARG A 182 14.04 -10.99 -16.54
CA ARG A 182 14.56 -10.15 -15.47
C ARG A 182 13.47 -9.62 -14.51
N SER A 183 12.21 -9.87 -14.81
CA SER A 183 11.09 -9.51 -13.92
C SER A 183 10.92 -10.53 -12.81
N PRO A 184 10.97 -10.14 -11.53
CA PRO A 184 10.73 -11.04 -10.40
C PRO A 184 9.40 -11.79 -10.46
N ILE A 185 8.39 -11.23 -11.15
CA ILE A 185 7.08 -11.86 -11.36
C ILE A 185 7.24 -13.07 -12.29
N TYR A 186 7.93 -12.91 -13.42
CA TYR A 186 8.10 -13.93 -14.43
C TYR A 186 9.24 -14.90 -14.13
N ALA A 187 10.24 -14.45 -13.36
CA ALA A 187 11.32 -15.29 -12.85
C ALA A 187 10.88 -16.20 -11.67
N GLY A 188 9.63 -16.13 -11.22
CA GLY A 188 9.11 -16.95 -10.12
C GLY A 188 9.64 -16.57 -8.73
N ILE A 189 10.26 -15.39 -8.60
CA ILE A 189 10.82 -14.89 -7.32
C ILE A 189 9.71 -14.32 -6.43
N ILE A 190 8.67 -13.74 -7.04
CA ILE A 190 7.52 -13.24 -6.32
C ILE A 190 6.57 -14.39 -6.01
N GLU A 191 6.59 -14.80 -4.75
CA GLU A 191 5.60 -15.71 -4.18
C GLU A 191 4.38 -14.90 -3.72
N GLY A 192 3.19 -15.36 -4.06
CA GLY A 192 1.95 -14.78 -3.57
C GLY A 192 1.04 -14.25 -4.67
N THR A 193 -0.20 -14.05 -4.29
CA THR A 193 -1.26 -13.58 -5.18
C THR A 193 -1.34 -12.06 -5.14
N GLY A 194 -1.44 -11.43 -6.29
CA GLY A 194 -1.76 -10.00 -6.35
C GLY A 194 -3.19 -9.74 -5.87
N PRO A 195 -3.46 -8.60 -5.21
CA PRO A 195 -4.82 -8.18 -4.95
C PRO A 195 -5.56 -8.00 -6.27
N ARG A 196 -6.87 -8.13 -6.23
CA ARG A 196 -7.72 -7.93 -7.39
C ARG A 196 -7.45 -6.56 -8.03
N TYR A 197 -7.30 -6.51 -9.35
CA TYR A 197 -7.04 -5.28 -10.13
C TYR A 197 -5.70 -4.57 -9.87
N CYS A 198 -4.64 -5.30 -9.54
CA CYS A 198 -3.28 -4.76 -9.50
C CYS A 198 -2.36 -5.46 -10.54
N PRO A 199 -2.64 -5.36 -11.85
CA PRO A 199 -1.74 -5.88 -12.88
C PRO A 199 -0.54 -4.95 -13.03
N SER A 200 0.65 -5.53 -13.14
CA SER A 200 1.83 -4.78 -13.58
C SER A 200 1.73 -4.45 -15.08
N ILE A 201 2.59 -3.55 -15.56
CA ILE A 201 2.64 -3.27 -16.99
C ILE A 201 3.09 -4.52 -17.78
N GLU A 202 3.98 -5.34 -17.22
CA GLU A 202 4.39 -6.62 -17.81
C GLU A 202 3.18 -7.55 -17.97
N ASP A 203 2.32 -7.66 -16.96
CA ASP A 203 1.09 -8.45 -17.04
C ASP A 203 0.15 -7.96 -18.14
N LYS A 204 0.03 -6.63 -18.31
CA LYS A 204 -0.82 -6.05 -19.36
C LYS A 204 -0.27 -6.38 -20.75
N VAL A 205 1.03 -6.20 -20.94
CA VAL A 205 1.71 -6.46 -22.24
C VAL A 205 1.66 -7.94 -22.63
N VAL A 206 1.69 -8.85 -21.65
CA VAL A 206 1.61 -10.29 -21.90
C VAL A 206 0.17 -10.75 -22.08
N LYS A 207 -0.73 -10.39 -21.17
CA LYS A 207 -2.14 -10.86 -21.18
C LYS A 207 -2.98 -10.23 -22.29
N PHE A 208 -2.65 -9.01 -22.69
CA PHE A 208 -3.33 -8.27 -23.75
C PHE A 208 -2.37 -7.99 -24.90
N ALA A 209 -1.75 -9.05 -25.40
CA ALA A 209 -0.73 -8.98 -26.46
C ALA A 209 -1.27 -8.45 -27.81
N ASP A 210 -2.60 -8.50 -28.01
CA ASP A 210 -3.33 -7.94 -29.15
C ASP A 210 -3.45 -6.42 -29.11
N LYS A 211 -3.20 -5.78 -27.93
CA LYS A 211 -3.22 -4.33 -27.80
C LYS A 211 -1.86 -3.74 -28.14
N ASP A 212 -1.88 -2.72 -28.97
CA ASP A 212 -0.69 -1.97 -29.40
C ASP A 212 -0.31 -0.85 -28.42
N ARG A 213 -1.22 -0.51 -27.48
CA ARG A 213 -1.02 0.52 -26.45
C ARG A 213 -1.88 0.29 -25.21
N HIS A 214 -1.40 0.81 -24.08
CA HIS A 214 -2.12 0.91 -22.81
C HIS A 214 -2.15 2.35 -22.33
N GLN A 215 -3.23 2.75 -21.70
CA GLN A 215 -3.39 4.08 -21.09
C GLN A 215 -2.45 4.23 -19.90
N ILE A 216 -1.81 5.40 -19.82
CA ILE A 216 -0.92 5.81 -18.76
C ILE A 216 -1.35 7.20 -18.28
N PHE A 217 -1.61 7.33 -16.99
CA PHE A 217 -1.99 8.57 -16.36
C PHE A 217 -0.80 9.19 -15.63
N ILE A 218 -0.55 10.45 -15.87
CA ILE A 218 0.46 11.24 -15.16
C ILE A 218 -0.29 12.13 -14.17
N GLU A 219 -0.13 11.80 -12.89
CA GLU A 219 -0.95 12.34 -11.81
C GLU A 219 -0.05 13.05 -10.77
N PRO A 220 -0.37 14.30 -10.38
CA PRO A 220 0.38 14.97 -9.33
C PRO A 220 0.28 14.23 -8.00
N GLU A 221 1.40 13.94 -7.34
CA GLU A 221 1.40 13.39 -5.97
C GLU A 221 0.94 14.43 -4.93
N GLY A 222 0.99 15.69 -5.28
CA GLY A 222 0.50 16.79 -4.44
C GLY A 222 0.75 18.16 -5.06
N ILE A 223 0.06 19.16 -4.55
CA ILE A 223 0.13 20.55 -5.06
C ILE A 223 1.47 21.24 -4.75
N ASN A 224 2.20 20.77 -3.74
CA ASN A 224 3.44 21.37 -3.26
C ASN A 224 4.70 20.55 -3.61
N THR A 225 4.60 19.65 -4.59
CA THR A 225 5.72 18.84 -5.05
C THR A 225 5.78 18.79 -6.57
N ASN A 226 6.98 18.54 -7.11
CA ASN A 226 7.17 18.25 -8.54
C ASN A 226 7.05 16.76 -8.85
N GLU A 227 6.70 15.94 -7.88
CA GLU A 227 6.60 14.50 -8.01
C GLU A 227 5.30 14.11 -8.70
N MET A 228 5.42 13.36 -9.80
CA MET A 228 4.29 12.87 -10.57
C MET A 228 4.24 11.35 -10.51
N TYR A 229 3.06 10.81 -10.25
CA TYR A 229 2.75 9.39 -10.29
C TYR A 229 2.45 8.96 -11.73
N VAL A 230 3.03 7.84 -12.16
CA VAL A 230 2.85 7.34 -13.53
C VAL A 230 1.88 6.15 -13.51
N GLY A 231 0.60 6.46 -13.33
CA GLY A 231 -0.47 5.47 -13.20
C GLY A 231 -0.56 4.55 -14.42
N GLY A 232 -0.54 3.25 -14.19
CA GLY A 232 -0.57 2.25 -15.25
C GLY A 232 0.77 1.59 -15.57
N MET A 233 1.89 2.16 -15.08
CA MET A 233 3.26 1.67 -15.30
C MET A 233 3.85 0.91 -14.10
N SER A 234 3.01 0.42 -13.17
CA SER A 234 3.51 -0.43 -12.08
C SER A 234 4.35 -1.58 -12.63
N SER A 235 5.57 -1.72 -12.14
CA SER A 235 6.56 -2.66 -12.64
C SER A 235 7.47 -3.16 -11.54
N SER A 236 7.99 -4.36 -11.72
CA SER A 236 9.10 -4.89 -10.94
C SER A 236 10.37 -5.11 -11.79
N LEU A 237 10.37 -4.67 -13.05
CA LEU A 237 11.55 -4.72 -13.92
C LEU A 237 12.72 -3.95 -13.32
N PRO A 238 13.98 -4.28 -13.67
CA PRO A 238 15.16 -3.55 -13.22
C PRO A 238 15.13 -2.07 -13.61
N GLU A 239 15.84 -1.25 -12.89
CA GLU A 239 15.86 0.21 -13.06
C GLU A 239 16.29 0.63 -14.47
N ASP A 240 17.31 0.00 -15.05
CA ASP A 240 17.77 0.24 -16.42
C ASP A 240 16.67 0.04 -17.45
N VAL A 241 15.92 -1.05 -17.32
CA VAL A 241 14.76 -1.34 -18.19
C VAL A 241 13.64 -0.35 -17.98
N GLN A 242 13.39 0.03 -16.71
CA GLN A 242 12.39 1.06 -16.40
C GLN A 242 12.75 2.39 -17.07
N HIS A 243 14.00 2.82 -17.01
CA HIS A 243 14.47 4.02 -17.71
C HIS A 243 14.24 3.94 -19.23
N GLU A 244 14.54 2.80 -19.85
CA GLU A 244 14.34 2.64 -21.29
C GLU A 244 12.86 2.69 -21.66
N MET A 245 12.00 1.92 -20.98
CA MET A 245 10.58 1.86 -21.32
C MET A 245 9.85 3.19 -21.07
N TYR A 246 10.21 3.93 -19.99
CA TYR A 246 9.60 5.23 -19.72
C TYR A 246 9.94 6.27 -20.80
N ARG A 247 11.18 6.30 -21.29
CA ARG A 247 11.60 7.21 -22.37
C ARG A 247 10.93 6.97 -23.72
N THR A 248 10.22 5.86 -23.88
CA THR A 248 9.43 5.61 -25.09
C THR A 248 8.04 6.25 -25.02
N LEU A 249 7.57 6.64 -23.85
CA LEU A 249 6.25 7.24 -23.70
C LEU A 249 6.24 8.68 -24.22
N PRO A 250 5.22 9.07 -25.01
CA PRO A 250 5.11 10.44 -25.45
C PRO A 250 5.11 11.43 -24.29
N GLY A 251 6.02 12.40 -24.30
CA GLY A 251 6.15 13.41 -23.27
C GLY A 251 7.04 13.06 -22.06
N MET A 252 7.69 11.89 -22.06
CA MET A 252 8.61 11.45 -21.01
C MET A 252 10.07 11.64 -21.42
#